data_ffa1ba50c0d674c9c888871cd23b0ba0
#
_entry.id   ffa1ba50c0d674c9c888871cd23b0ba0
#
_cell.length_a   1.000
_cell.length_b   1.000
_cell.length_c   1.000
_cell.angle_alpha   90.00
_cell.angle_beta   90.00
_cell.angle_gamma   90.00
#
_symmetry.space_group_name_H-M   'P 1'
#
loop_
_entity.id
_entity.type
_entity.pdbx_description
1 polymer ?
#
loop_
_entity_poly.entity_id
_entity_poly.type
_entity_poly.pdbx_seq_one_letter_code
_entity_poly.pdbx_strand_id
1 'polypeptide(L)'
;TISNHIDYLAEAFLISKADRYDIKGRKYVGANLKYYFSDIGLRNARLNFRQQEPTHIMENIVYNELLVRGYNVDVGIVDVFAKNSDGKRVHKQLEVDFVVNQGSQRYYIQVAYDMTSEEKQTQELNSLRNIPDSFKKIVIVNGTKKPWRNEEGFVIMGMKYFLLNEDSLEF
;
A
#
# COMPACT_ATOMS: atom_id res chain seq x y z
N THR A 1 17.29 -10.34 -21.00
CA THR A 1 16.93 -8.96 -20.63
C THR A 1 16.69 -8.84 -19.12
N ILE A 2 16.68 -7.62 -18.57
CA ILE A 2 16.38 -7.39 -17.14
C ILE A 2 15.02 -7.96 -16.79
N SER A 3 14.02 -7.81 -17.67
CA SER A 3 12.68 -8.38 -17.48
C SER A 3 12.72 -9.88 -17.21
N ASN A 4 13.46 -10.64 -18.03
CA ASN A 4 13.55 -12.10 -17.86
C ASN A 4 14.16 -12.48 -16.49
N HIS A 5 15.13 -11.69 -15.98
CA HIS A 5 15.70 -11.97 -14.65
C HIS A 5 14.72 -11.70 -13.54
N ILE A 6 13.89 -10.67 -13.68
CA ILE A 6 12.79 -10.39 -12.73
C ILE A 6 11.76 -11.52 -12.76
N ASP A 7 11.39 -12.01 -13.95
CA ASP A 7 10.47 -13.12 -14.10
C ASP A 7 11.02 -14.40 -13.43
N TYR A 8 12.30 -14.71 -13.60
CA TYR A 8 12.94 -15.86 -12.91
C TYR A 8 12.94 -15.70 -11.39
N LEU A 9 13.15 -14.50 -10.86
CA LEU A 9 13.06 -14.25 -9.42
C LEU A 9 11.63 -14.45 -8.90
N ALA A 10 10.63 -14.05 -9.67
CA ALA A 10 9.23 -14.26 -9.34
C ALA A 10 8.83 -15.75 -9.41
N GLU A 11 9.26 -16.47 -10.44
CA GLU A 11 9.07 -17.93 -10.58
C GLU A 11 9.75 -18.71 -9.45
N ALA A 12 10.89 -18.21 -8.95
CA ALA A 12 11.59 -18.76 -7.79
C ALA A 12 10.99 -18.37 -6.44
N PHE A 13 9.86 -17.64 -6.43
CA PHE A 13 9.18 -17.13 -5.23
C PHE A 13 10.07 -16.24 -4.34
N LEU A 14 11.10 -15.61 -4.89
CA LEU A 14 11.95 -14.66 -4.16
C LEU A 14 11.33 -13.28 -4.09
N ILE A 15 10.54 -12.93 -5.09
CA ILE A 15 9.77 -11.70 -5.16
C ILE A 15 8.34 -11.99 -5.63
N SER A 16 7.43 -11.14 -5.23
CA SER A 16 6.06 -11.10 -5.75
C SER A 16 5.83 -9.81 -6.53
N LYS A 17 5.07 -9.93 -7.61
CA LYS A 17 4.70 -8.79 -8.46
C LYS A 17 3.34 -8.27 -8.04
N ALA A 18 3.21 -6.97 -7.85
CA ALA A 18 1.94 -6.28 -7.67
C ALA A 18 1.62 -5.46 -8.92
N ASP A 19 0.45 -5.70 -9.48
CA ASP A 19 -0.05 -4.96 -10.63
C ASP A 19 -0.60 -3.59 -10.19
N ARG A 20 -0.65 -2.63 -11.11
CA ARG A 20 -1.27 -1.33 -10.81
C ARG A 20 -2.72 -1.29 -11.25
N TYR A 21 -3.58 -0.88 -10.34
CA TYR A 21 -5.01 -0.76 -10.56
C TYR A 21 -5.47 0.70 -10.47
N ASP A 22 -5.99 1.22 -11.57
CA ASP A 22 -6.65 2.52 -11.62
C ASP A 22 -8.03 2.43 -10.94
N ILE A 23 -8.13 3.01 -9.75
CA ILE A 23 -9.31 2.92 -8.90
C ILE A 23 -10.51 3.62 -9.54
N LYS A 24 -10.30 4.79 -10.15
CA LYS A 24 -11.37 5.55 -10.82
C LYS A 24 -11.75 4.95 -12.16
N GLY A 25 -10.76 4.54 -12.95
CA GLY A 25 -10.97 3.92 -14.25
C GLY A 25 -11.37 2.45 -14.18
N ARG A 26 -11.26 1.81 -13.01
CA ARG A 26 -11.58 0.38 -12.77
C ARG A 26 -10.88 -0.56 -13.75
N LYS A 27 -9.60 -0.32 -14.01
CA LYS A 27 -8.79 -1.10 -14.96
C LYS A 27 -7.36 -1.25 -14.50
N TYR A 28 -6.70 -2.32 -14.97
CA TYR A 28 -5.27 -2.49 -14.76
C TYR A 28 -4.46 -1.59 -15.68
N VAL A 29 -3.32 -1.12 -15.17
CA VAL A 29 -2.38 -0.27 -15.91
C VAL A 29 -1.07 -1.03 -16.06
N GLY A 30 -0.67 -1.31 -17.30
CA GLY A 30 0.45 -2.18 -17.65
C GLY A 30 1.86 -1.59 -17.46
N ALA A 31 2.03 -0.55 -16.64
CA ALA A 31 3.31 0.11 -16.46
C ALA A 31 3.65 0.30 -14.97
N ASN A 32 4.97 0.43 -14.68
CA ASN A 32 5.49 0.74 -13.34
C ASN A 32 5.04 -0.23 -12.23
N LEU A 33 5.22 -1.51 -12.47
CA LEU A 33 4.92 -2.57 -11.50
C LEU A 33 5.74 -2.39 -10.23
N LYS A 34 5.16 -2.74 -9.07
CA LYS A 34 5.90 -2.90 -7.82
C LYS A 34 6.27 -4.35 -7.58
N TYR A 35 7.40 -4.55 -6.93
CA TYR A 35 7.88 -5.87 -6.54
C TYR A 35 8.18 -5.88 -5.05
N TYR A 36 7.73 -6.93 -4.38
CA TYR A 36 7.93 -7.14 -2.94
C TYR A 36 8.74 -8.41 -2.72
N PHE A 37 9.71 -8.35 -1.82
CA PHE A 37 10.48 -9.52 -1.45
C PHE A 37 9.64 -10.45 -0.58
N SER A 38 9.69 -11.75 -0.86
CA SER A 38 9.03 -12.75 -0.01
C SER A 38 9.69 -12.84 1.37
N ASP A 39 10.99 -12.55 1.44
CA ASP A 39 11.78 -12.54 2.68
C ASP A 39 12.57 -11.23 2.80
N ILE A 40 12.26 -10.46 3.85
CA ILE A 40 12.94 -9.19 4.14
C ILE A 40 14.39 -9.40 4.57
N GLY A 41 14.70 -10.52 5.23
CA GLY A 41 16.06 -10.87 5.62
C GLY A 41 16.94 -11.08 4.38
N LEU A 42 16.43 -11.79 3.37
CA LEU A 42 17.12 -11.98 2.10
C LEU A 42 17.38 -10.65 1.38
N ARG A 43 16.35 -9.77 1.32
CA ARG A 43 16.50 -8.42 0.80
C ARG A 43 17.62 -7.65 1.50
N ASN A 44 17.58 -7.63 2.82
CA ASN A 44 18.54 -6.88 3.62
C ASN A 44 19.95 -7.45 3.49
N ALA A 45 20.11 -8.75 3.49
CA ALA A 45 21.39 -9.43 3.26
C ALA A 45 21.97 -9.08 1.87
N ARG A 46 21.14 -9.06 0.81
CA ARG A 46 21.57 -8.69 -0.54
C ARG A 46 22.04 -7.24 -0.61
N LEU A 47 21.50 -6.36 0.21
CA LEU A 47 21.90 -4.96 0.34
C LEU A 47 23.01 -4.75 1.37
N ASN A 48 23.63 -5.80 1.89
CA ASN A 48 24.61 -5.76 2.98
C ASN A 48 24.09 -4.97 4.19
N PHE A 49 22.80 -5.10 4.51
CA PHE A 49 22.09 -4.38 5.58
C PHE A 49 22.20 -2.85 5.47
N ARG A 50 22.47 -2.34 4.29
CA ARG A 50 22.43 -0.91 3.97
C ARG A 50 21.03 -0.53 3.46
N GLN A 51 20.72 0.78 3.48
CA GLN A 51 19.45 1.31 2.96
C GLN A 51 18.22 0.61 3.57
N GLN A 52 18.24 0.44 4.88
CA GLN A 52 17.06 -0.01 5.61
C GLN A 52 16.09 1.16 5.73
N GLU A 53 15.15 1.25 4.82
CA GLU A 53 14.08 2.24 4.84
C GLU A 53 12.86 1.65 5.54
N PRO A 54 12.60 2.05 6.81
CA PRO A 54 11.55 1.43 7.62
C PRO A 54 10.16 1.44 6.95
N THR A 55 9.85 2.50 6.22
CA THR A 55 8.57 2.62 5.50
C THR A 55 8.41 1.52 4.45
N HIS A 56 9.42 1.32 3.59
CA HIS A 56 9.37 0.29 2.56
C HIS A 56 9.39 -1.13 3.14
N ILE A 57 10.13 -1.34 4.25
CA ILE A 57 10.12 -2.63 4.95
C ILE A 57 8.73 -2.91 5.50
N MET A 58 8.11 -1.92 6.15
CA MET A 58 6.78 -2.05 6.72
C MET A 58 5.73 -2.34 5.63
N GLU A 59 5.78 -1.62 4.51
CA GLU A 59 4.92 -1.85 3.34
C GLU A 59 5.07 -3.28 2.81
N ASN A 60 6.30 -3.76 2.65
CA ASN A 60 6.56 -5.12 2.19
C ASN A 60 6.03 -6.19 3.17
N ILE A 61 6.14 -5.98 4.47
CA ILE A 61 5.59 -6.91 5.48
C ILE A 61 4.07 -6.95 5.37
N VAL A 62 3.41 -5.80 5.25
CA VAL A 62 1.94 -5.73 5.07
C VAL A 62 1.51 -6.45 3.80
N TYR A 63 2.22 -6.24 2.69
CA TYR A 63 1.96 -6.93 1.44
C TYR A 63 2.00 -8.46 1.60
N ASN A 64 3.10 -8.96 2.18
CA ASN A 64 3.28 -10.40 2.38
C ASN A 64 2.19 -10.99 3.29
N GLU A 65 1.84 -10.30 4.38
CA GLU A 65 0.78 -10.73 5.30
C GLU A 65 -0.58 -10.80 4.60
N LEU A 66 -0.92 -9.82 3.76
CA LEU A 66 -2.15 -9.83 2.98
C LEU A 66 -2.22 -11.03 2.02
N LEU A 67 -1.11 -11.38 1.37
CA LEU A 67 -1.04 -12.57 0.52
C LEU A 67 -1.22 -13.86 1.33
N VAL A 68 -0.58 -13.98 2.50
CA VAL A 68 -0.72 -15.14 3.40
C VAL A 68 -2.17 -15.33 3.83
N ARG A 69 -2.91 -14.25 4.05
CA ARG A 69 -4.34 -14.28 4.36
C ARG A 69 -5.24 -14.59 3.16
N GLY A 70 -4.67 -14.79 1.98
CA GLY A 70 -5.40 -15.16 0.77
C GLY A 70 -6.07 -14.02 0.03
N TYR A 71 -5.67 -12.77 0.28
CA TYR A 71 -6.16 -11.62 -0.46
C TYR A 71 -5.44 -11.48 -1.82
N ASN A 72 -6.19 -10.96 -2.81
CA ASN A 72 -5.58 -10.42 -4.03
C ASN A 72 -5.17 -8.97 -3.75
N VAL A 73 -3.91 -8.66 -4.00
CA VAL A 73 -3.31 -7.37 -3.62
C VAL A 73 -2.70 -6.68 -4.84
N ASP A 74 -3.21 -5.51 -5.15
CA ASP A 74 -2.73 -4.64 -6.21
C ASP A 74 -2.24 -3.31 -5.61
N VAL A 75 -1.43 -2.55 -6.35
CA VAL A 75 -1.10 -1.16 -6.02
C VAL A 75 -2.15 -0.25 -6.63
N GLY A 76 -2.78 0.59 -5.81
CA GLY A 76 -3.80 1.51 -6.27
C GLY A 76 -3.22 2.80 -6.86
N ILE A 77 -3.86 3.33 -7.89
CA ILE A 77 -3.60 4.67 -8.40
C ILE A 77 -4.90 5.47 -8.49
N VAL A 78 -4.81 6.75 -8.15
CA VAL A 78 -5.92 7.70 -8.19
C VAL A 78 -5.49 8.94 -8.94
N ASP A 79 -6.10 9.19 -10.08
CA ASP A 79 -5.85 10.39 -10.85
C ASP A 79 -6.55 11.60 -10.22
N VAL A 80 -5.79 12.66 -9.98
CA VAL A 80 -6.28 13.93 -9.45
C VAL A 80 -5.80 15.08 -10.31
N PHE A 81 -6.56 16.18 -10.28
CA PHE A 81 -6.16 17.41 -10.93
C PHE A 81 -5.86 18.46 -9.86
N ALA A 82 -4.64 18.94 -9.83
CA ALA A 82 -4.21 20.03 -8.97
C ALA A 82 -3.92 21.31 -9.80
N LYS A 83 -3.90 22.46 -9.15
CA LYS A 83 -3.36 23.69 -9.75
C LYS A 83 -1.90 23.81 -9.36
N ASN A 84 -1.02 24.10 -10.32
CA ASN A 84 0.37 24.45 -10.02
C ASN A 84 0.49 25.89 -9.49
N SER A 85 1.71 26.33 -9.18
CA SER A 85 2.02 27.70 -8.74
C SER A 85 1.53 28.77 -9.70
N ASP A 86 1.43 28.47 -10.99
CA ASP A 86 0.98 29.39 -12.05
C ASP A 86 -0.54 29.32 -12.28
N GLY A 87 -1.28 28.58 -11.44
CA GLY A 87 -2.72 28.40 -11.56
C GLY A 87 -3.17 27.46 -12.68
N LYS A 88 -2.26 26.83 -13.41
CA LYS A 88 -2.58 25.87 -14.47
C LYS A 88 -2.98 24.53 -13.87
N ARG A 89 -4.00 23.90 -14.48
CA ARG A 89 -4.45 22.55 -14.11
C ARG A 89 -3.39 21.53 -14.52
N VAL A 90 -2.86 20.81 -13.54
CA VAL A 90 -1.87 19.76 -13.72
C VAL A 90 -2.49 18.43 -13.30
N HIS A 91 -2.32 17.42 -14.13
CA HIS A 91 -2.67 16.04 -13.80
C HIS A 91 -1.62 15.47 -12.84
N LYS A 92 -2.06 14.91 -11.72
CA LYS A 92 -1.22 14.24 -10.74
C LYS A 92 -1.81 12.87 -10.45
N GLN A 93 -0.96 11.89 -10.34
CA GLN A 93 -1.31 10.54 -9.94
C GLN A 93 -0.91 10.33 -8.49
N LEU A 94 -1.87 9.95 -7.65
CA LEU A 94 -1.63 9.56 -6.26
C LEU A 94 -1.59 8.04 -6.18
N GLU A 95 -0.68 7.51 -5.38
CA GLU A 95 -0.57 6.09 -5.10
C GLU A 95 -1.33 5.73 -3.82
N VAL A 96 -2.03 4.62 -3.85
CA VAL A 96 -2.59 3.92 -2.70
C VAL A 96 -1.80 2.63 -2.58
N ASP A 97 -1.17 2.39 -1.44
CA ASP A 97 -0.23 1.29 -1.30
C ASP A 97 -0.87 -0.04 -1.72
N PHE A 98 -2.10 -0.31 -1.26
CA PHE A 98 -2.78 -1.54 -1.63
C PHE A 98 -4.27 -1.37 -1.91
N VAL A 99 -4.72 -2.00 -2.99
CA VAL A 99 -6.11 -2.35 -3.27
C VAL A 99 -6.24 -3.84 -3.01
N VAL A 100 -7.00 -4.19 -1.99
CA VAL A 100 -7.09 -5.55 -1.46
C VAL A 100 -8.48 -6.10 -1.74
N ASN A 101 -8.55 -7.25 -2.40
CA ASN A 101 -9.81 -7.87 -2.79
C ASN A 101 -9.88 -9.32 -2.31
N GLN A 102 -11.07 -9.71 -1.79
CA GLN A 102 -11.41 -11.10 -1.50
C GLN A 102 -12.91 -11.30 -1.69
N GLY A 103 -13.28 -12.07 -2.68
CA GLY A 103 -14.69 -12.23 -3.06
C GLY A 103 -15.34 -10.90 -3.44
N SER A 104 -16.38 -10.52 -2.70
CA SER A 104 -17.08 -9.22 -2.88
C SER A 104 -16.51 -8.09 -2.01
N GLN A 105 -15.55 -8.39 -1.15
CA GLN A 105 -14.94 -7.41 -0.24
C GLN A 105 -13.78 -6.69 -0.93
N ARG A 106 -13.69 -5.39 -0.66
CA ARG A 106 -12.57 -4.55 -1.09
C ARG A 106 -12.15 -3.62 0.03
N TYR A 107 -10.84 -3.47 0.18
CA TYR A 107 -10.22 -2.55 1.12
C TYR A 107 -9.17 -1.71 0.39
N TYR A 108 -9.04 -0.45 0.80
CA TYR A 108 -7.94 0.42 0.40
C TYR A 108 -7.03 0.62 1.60
N ILE A 109 -5.78 0.24 1.47
CA ILE A 109 -4.83 0.26 2.59
C ILE A 109 -3.68 1.19 2.26
N GLN A 110 -3.37 2.09 3.20
CA GLN A 110 -2.18 2.92 3.21
C GLN A 110 -1.30 2.49 4.38
N VAL A 111 0.00 2.45 4.18
CA VAL A 111 0.99 2.08 5.20
C VAL A 111 1.81 3.31 5.54
N ALA A 112 1.70 3.79 6.77
CA ALA A 112 2.36 5.00 7.22
C ALA A 112 3.28 4.71 8.41
N TYR A 113 4.59 4.90 8.25
CA TYR A 113 5.54 4.70 9.34
C TYR A 113 5.34 5.73 10.46
N ASP A 114 5.04 6.98 10.11
CA ASP A 114 4.86 8.07 11.05
C ASP A 114 3.69 8.98 10.64
N MET A 115 2.75 9.16 11.56
CA MET A 115 1.59 10.05 11.43
C MET A 115 1.48 11.02 12.61
N THR A 116 2.59 11.44 13.19
CA THR A 116 2.59 12.27 14.41
C THR A 116 2.23 13.73 14.15
N SER A 117 2.54 14.27 12.98
CA SER A 117 2.18 15.64 12.60
C SER A 117 0.97 15.70 11.68
N GLU A 118 0.21 16.81 11.74
CA GLU A 118 -0.93 17.05 10.85
C GLU A 118 -0.52 17.07 9.37
N GLU A 119 0.66 17.60 9.05
CA GLU A 119 1.19 17.61 7.70
C GLU A 119 1.39 16.18 7.16
N LYS A 120 2.01 15.29 7.95
CA LYS A 120 2.19 13.90 7.58
C LYS A 120 0.86 13.17 7.45
N GLN A 121 -0.06 13.37 8.40
CA GLN A 121 -1.40 12.81 8.30
C GLN A 121 -2.11 13.26 7.02
N THR A 122 -2.04 14.55 6.71
CA THR A 122 -2.65 15.09 5.49
C THR A 122 -2.04 14.48 4.23
N GLN A 123 -0.73 14.31 4.20
CA GLN A 123 -0.01 13.71 3.08
C GLN A 123 -0.40 12.23 2.90
N GLU A 124 -0.33 11.43 3.96
CA GLU A 124 -0.61 9.99 3.93
C GLU A 124 -2.07 9.67 3.60
N LEU A 125 -3.01 10.49 4.10
CA LEU A 125 -4.43 10.28 3.85
C LEU A 125 -4.91 10.85 2.51
N ASN A 126 -4.08 11.63 1.82
CA ASN A 126 -4.50 12.34 0.60
C ASN A 126 -4.95 11.38 -0.51
N SER A 127 -4.26 10.26 -0.71
CA SER A 127 -4.65 9.27 -1.71
C SER A 127 -6.02 8.68 -1.40
N LEU A 128 -6.26 8.28 -0.15
CA LEU A 128 -7.52 7.70 0.31
C LEU A 128 -8.70 8.67 0.23
N ARG A 129 -8.48 9.97 0.50
CA ARG A 129 -9.51 11.02 0.38
C ARG A 129 -10.01 11.21 -1.04
N ASN A 130 -9.14 10.95 -2.02
CA ASN A 130 -9.45 11.11 -3.44
C ASN A 130 -10.10 9.88 -4.09
N ILE A 131 -10.31 8.80 -3.34
CA ILE A 131 -11.07 7.63 -3.79
C ILE A 131 -12.56 7.94 -3.69
N PRO A 132 -13.32 7.84 -4.81
CA PRO A 132 -14.70 8.30 -4.87
C PRO A 132 -15.73 7.32 -4.33
N ASP A 133 -15.33 6.08 -4.06
CA ASP A 133 -16.24 5.04 -3.55
C ASP A 133 -16.21 4.91 -2.03
N SER A 134 -17.12 4.09 -1.48
CA SER A 134 -17.35 3.90 -0.06
C SER A 134 -16.74 2.63 0.52
N PHE A 135 -15.90 1.93 -0.23
CA PHE A 135 -15.19 0.78 0.33
C PHE A 135 -14.28 1.20 1.50
N LYS A 136 -14.05 0.28 2.40
CA LYS A 136 -13.32 0.55 3.65
C LYS A 136 -11.90 1.05 3.34
N LYS A 137 -11.53 2.14 3.99
CA LYS A 137 -10.22 2.78 3.91
C LYS A 137 -9.50 2.57 5.24
N ILE A 138 -8.32 1.98 5.17
CA ILE A 138 -7.55 1.53 6.33
C ILE A 138 -6.15 2.15 6.26
N VAL A 139 -5.66 2.60 7.40
CA VAL A 139 -4.27 3.06 7.54
C VAL A 139 -3.57 2.19 8.58
N ILE A 140 -2.51 1.53 8.17
CA ILE A 140 -1.67 0.74 9.06
C ILE A 140 -0.48 1.60 9.45
N VAL A 141 -0.38 1.94 10.75
CA VAL A 141 0.68 2.79 11.29
C VAL A 141 1.69 1.97 12.09
N ASN A 142 2.92 2.45 12.18
CA ASN A 142 3.91 1.81 13.06
C ASN A 142 3.42 1.83 14.53
N GLY A 143 3.59 0.71 15.22
CA GLY A 143 3.28 0.60 16.63
C GLY A 143 2.20 -0.41 16.99
N THR A 144 1.62 -0.24 18.19
CA THR A 144 0.78 -1.24 18.85
C THR A 144 -0.67 -0.80 19.04
N LYS A 145 -1.06 0.35 18.48
CA LYS A 145 -2.39 0.93 18.69
C LYS A 145 -3.49 -0.02 18.23
N LYS A 146 -4.52 -0.15 19.05
CA LYS A 146 -5.76 -0.84 18.66
C LYS A 146 -6.47 -0.05 17.56
N PRO A 147 -7.30 -0.68 16.74
CA PRO A 147 -8.02 0.01 15.68
C PRO A 147 -8.99 1.05 16.22
N TRP A 148 -9.07 2.17 15.55
CA TRP A 148 -10.08 3.20 15.79
C TRP A 148 -10.47 3.87 14.47
N ARG A 149 -11.57 4.62 14.45
CA ARG A 149 -11.98 5.42 13.31
C ARG A 149 -11.65 6.89 13.56
N ASN A 150 -11.05 7.54 12.57
CA ASN A 150 -10.90 8.99 12.60
C ASN A 150 -12.20 9.70 12.19
N GLU A 151 -12.21 11.03 12.23
CA GLU A 151 -13.38 11.86 11.88
C GLU A 151 -13.83 11.67 10.42
N GLU A 152 -12.95 11.26 9.53
CA GLU A 152 -13.22 10.96 8.12
C GLU A 152 -13.75 9.52 7.91
N GLY A 153 -13.87 8.73 8.97
CA GLY A 153 -14.33 7.34 8.91
C GLY A 153 -13.26 6.31 8.53
N PHE A 154 -12.00 6.73 8.35
CA PHE A 154 -10.92 5.79 8.06
C PHE A 154 -10.56 4.98 9.30
N VAL A 155 -10.34 3.68 9.12
CA VAL A 155 -9.85 2.81 10.18
C VAL A 155 -8.33 2.97 10.28
N ILE A 156 -7.85 3.32 11.46
CA ILE A 156 -6.41 3.44 11.72
C ILE A 156 -6.04 2.40 12.77
N MET A 157 -5.00 1.60 12.49
CA MET A 157 -4.54 0.56 13.42
C MET A 157 -3.03 0.44 13.42
N GLY A 158 -2.49 -0.05 14.53
CA GLY A 158 -1.07 -0.34 14.64
C GLY A 158 -0.66 -1.61 13.89
N MET A 159 0.55 -1.61 13.34
CA MET A 159 1.14 -2.75 12.63
C MET A 159 1.08 -4.04 13.45
N LYS A 160 1.38 -3.97 14.76
CA LYS A 160 1.33 -5.14 15.63
C LYS A 160 -0.09 -5.70 15.75
N TYR A 161 -1.10 -4.83 15.84
CA TYR A 161 -2.49 -5.29 15.88
C TYR A 161 -2.87 -5.97 14.57
N PHE A 162 -2.52 -5.37 13.45
CA PHE A 162 -2.75 -5.95 12.12
C PHE A 162 -2.15 -7.35 12.01
N LEU A 163 -0.88 -7.54 12.36
CA LEU A 163 -0.18 -8.82 12.22
C LEU A 163 -0.68 -9.93 13.17
N LEU A 164 -1.16 -9.57 14.37
CA LEU A 164 -1.60 -10.54 15.37
C LEU A 164 -3.07 -10.90 15.31
N ASN A 165 -3.87 -10.23 14.48
CA ASN A 165 -5.31 -10.48 14.36
C ASN A 165 -5.68 -10.69 12.90
N GLU A 166 -6.01 -11.93 12.55
CA GLU A 166 -6.35 -12.31 11.18
C GLU A 166 -7.55 -11.51 10.64
N ASP A 167 -8.56 -11.25 11.50
CA ASP A 167 -9.78 -10.51 11.16
C ASP A 167 -9.62 -8.99 11.30
N SER A 168 -8.38 -8.46 11.38
CA SER A 168 -8.14 -7.04 11.62
C SER A 168 -8.75 -6.11 10.57
N LEU A 169 -8.96 -6.58 9.35
CA LEU A 169 -9.58 -5.79 8.29
C LEU A 169 -11.11 -5.69 8.44
N GLU A 170 -11.73 -6.53 9.27
CA GLU A 170 -13.18 -6.56 9.48
C GLU A 170 -13.67 -5.53 10.51
N PHE A 171 -12.77 -4.88 11.27
CA PHE A 171 -13.08 -3.90 12.32
C PHE A 171 -14.06 -2.78 11.88
#